data_7c0e895333e832dcab6131e1057a369b
#
_entry.id   7c0e895333e832dcab6131e1057a369b
#
_cell.length_a   1.000
_cell.length_b   1.000
_cell.length_c   1.000
_cell.angle_alpha   90.00
_cell.angle_beta   90.00
_cell.angle_gamma   90.00
#
_symmetry.space_group_name_H-M   'P 1'
#
loop_
_entity.id
_entity.type
_entity.pdbx_description
1 polymer ?
#
loop_
_entity_poly.entity_id
_entity_poly.type
_entity_poly.pdbx_seq_one_letter_code
_entity_poly.pdbx_strand_id
1 'polypeptide(L)'
;MEYILLMIGFIFLIKGVDLFVEGSCNLARFLKVPSVIIGLTIVAMGTSAPEASVSIRAAFTGNNEIALSNIIGSNIFNGLIVVGICAFLASFKTDKAILKKDLPFNIIVTFILLIMLFDGKLSRLEGIFLILLMIIYLGRMIYEAICHQQNEDNTKTHSLLTSILFIVLGLAFVILGGQQIVDQACIIARNLGVSENFIGLTIVAIGTSLPELVTSIVATKKGESGLALGNAIGSNIFNILFILGCSATLSPLTVINESIIDCIILLVSSILLYLFAKTNKSMNRKEGLLCILLYIIYTAYLFIR
;
A
#
# COMPACT_ATOMS: atom_id res chain seq x y z
N MET A 1 -4.83 30.34 -6.21
CA MET A 1 -4.91 29.79 -4.83
C MET A 1 -4.54 28.33 -4.83
N GLU A 2 -5.05 27.55 -5.78
CA GLU A 2 -4.92 26.08 -5.89
C GLU A 2 -3.46 25.61 -5.94
N TYR A 3 -2.61 26.27 -6.73
CA TYR A 3 -1.17 25.92 -6.84
C TYR A 3 -0.41 26.12 -5.51
N ILE A 4 -0.76 27.15 -4.72
CA ILE A 4 -0.14 27.39 -3.41
C ILE A 4 -0.56 26.27 -2.44
N LEU A 5 -1.86 25.94 -2.43
CA LEU A 5 -2.39 24.87 -1.59
C LEU A 5 -1.82 23.49 -1.99
N LEU A 6 -1.63 23.25 -3.29
CA LEU A 6 -0.97 22.07 -3.81
C LEU A 6 0.48 21.97 -3.27
N MET A 7 1.23 23.06 -3.31
CA MET A 7 2.60 23.10 -2.77
C MET A 7 2.64 22.88 -1.25
N ILE A 8 1.68 23.44 -0.51
CA ILE A 8 1.53 23.16 0.94
C ILE A 8 1.25 21.68 1.18
N GLY A 9 0.39 21.06 0.37
CA GLY A 9 0.14 19.61 0.42
C GLY A 9 1.41 18.80 0.24
N PHE A 10 2.25 19.13 -0.73
CA PHE A 10 3.55 18.45 -0.92
C PHE A 10 4.50 18.65 0.26
N ILE A 11 4.55 19.85 0.85
CA ILE A 11 5.38 20.12 2.04
C ILE A 11 4.90 19.26 3.22
N PHE A 12 3.58 19.19 3.45
CA PHE A 12 3.01 18.36 4.52
C PHE A 12 3.28 16.88 4.27
N LEU A 13 3.09 16.39 3.05
CA LEU A 13 3.35 15.00 2.69
C LEU A 13 4.82 14.63 2.93
N ILE A 14 5.77 15.41 2.40
CA ILE A 14 7.21 15.11 2.51
C ILE A 14 7.67 15.18 3.97
N LYS A 15 7.31 16.24 4.71
CA LYS A 15 7.68 16.39 6.13
C LYS A 15 6.98 15.35 7.01
N GLY A 16 5.72 15.05 6.71
CA GLY A 16 4.97 13.99 7.38
C GLY A 16 5.63 12.63 7.20
N VAL A 17 6.02 12.29 6.00
CA VAL A 17 6.72 11.03 5.71
C VAL A 17 8.07 10.96 6.40
N ASP A 18 8.86 12.05 6.43
CA ASP A 18 10.14 12.06 7.13
C ASP A 18 9.98 11.73 8.63
N LEU A 19 9.00 12.34 9.30
CA LEU A 19 8.67 12.05 10.70
C LEU A 19 8.15 10.63 10.87
N PHE A 20 7.25 10.20 9.98
CA PHE A 20 6.61 8.90 10.06
C PHE A 20 7.61 7.74 9.91
N VAL A 21 8.51 7.82 8.92
CA VAL A 21 9.58 6.83 8.70
C VAL A 21 10.56 6.85 9.86
N GLU A 22 10.98 8.03 10.34
CA GLU A 22 11.90 8.15 11.46
C GLU A 22 11.30 7.57 12.75
N GLY A 23 10.06 7.91 13.08
CA GLY A 23 9.33 7.36 14.23
C GLY A 23 9.18 5.85 14.13
N SER A 24 8.86 5.33 12.94
CA SER A 24 8.69 3.90 12.67
C SER A 24 10.00 3.12 12.81
N CYS A 25 11.11 3.64 12.28
CA CYS A 25 12.43 3.03 12.45
C CYS A 25 12.89 3.04 13.92
N ASN A 26 12.65 4.15 14.64
CA ASN A 26 12.98 4.23 16.06
C ASN A 26 12.13 3.28 16.90
N LEU A 27 10.85 3.12 16.57
CA LEU A 27 9.98 2.15 17.23
C LEU A 27 10.45 0.72 16.99
N ALA A 28 10.86 0.38 15.75
CA ALA A 28 11.43 -0.93 15.42
C ALA A 28 12.67 -1.24 16.30
N ARG A 29 13.59 -0.27 16.39
CA ARG A 29 14.78 -0.40 17.24
C ARG A 29 14.44 -0.50 18.74
N PHE A 30 13.51 0.31 19.21
CA PHE A 30 13.05 0.26 20.59
C PHE A 30 12.44 -1.10 20.96
N LEU A 31 11.62 -1.66 20.08
CA LEU A 31 11.00 -2.98 20.24
C LEU A 31 11.98 -4.12 19.93
N LYS A 32 13.18 -3.81 19.41
CA LYS A 32 14.18 -4.79 18.96
C LYS A 32 13.65 -5.75 17.88
N VAL A 33 12.83 -5.24 16.99
CA VAL A 33 12.25 -6.00 15.87
C VAL A 33 12.79 -5.49 14.54
N PRO A 34 12.89 -6.33 13.50
CA PRO A 34 13.25 -5.88 12.17
C PRO A 34 12.30 -4.78 11.67
N SER A 35 12.85 -3.74 11.00
CA SER A 35 12.05 -2.62 10.46
C SER A 35 10.97 -3.08 9.46
N VAL A 36 11.18 -4.23 8.84
CA VAL A 36 10.20 -4.87 7.96
C VAL A 36 8.88 -5.22 8.66
N ILE A 37 8.91 -5.64 9.92
CA ILE A 37 7.69 -5.95 10.67
C ILE A 37 6.87 -4.67 10.89
N ILE A 38 7.52 -3.57 11.22
CA ILE A 38 6.84 -2.27 11.37
C ILE A 38 6.32 -1.80 10.01
N GLY A 39 7.08 -2.03 8.92
CA GLY A 39 6.64 -1.77 7.55
C GLY A 39 5.38 -2.53 7.18
N LEU A 40 5.36 -3.85 7.42
CA LEU A 40 4.22 -4.74 7.13
C LEU A 40 2.97 -4.47 8.00
N THR A 41 3.11 -3.74 9.09
CA THR A 41 2.02 -3.50 10.05
C THR A 41 1.70 -2.01 10.17
N ILE A 42 2.34 -1.29 11.08
CA ILE A 42 2.01 0.10 11.45
C ILE A 42 2.10 1.03 10.23
N VAL A 43 3.16 0.90 9.43
CA VAL A 43 3.35 1.77 8.27
C VAL A 43 2.32 1.46 7.20
N ALA A 44 2.15 0.19 6.84
CA ALA A 44 1.17 -0.24 5.84
C ALA A 44 -0.26 0.15 6.22
N MET A 45 -0.68 -0.12 7.47
CA MET A 45 -2.02 0.25 7.94
C MET A 45 -2.24 1.77 7.96
N GLY A 46 -1.20 2.54 8.31
CA GLY A 46 -1.26 3.98 8.36
C GLY A 46 -1.37 4.62 6.98
N THR A 47 -0.54 4.20 6.04
CA THR A 47 -0.55 4.75 4.67
C THR A 47 -1.80 4.35 3.90
N SER A 48 -2.38 3.16 4.16
CA SER A 48 -3.63 2.70 3.54
C SER A 48 -4.92 3.27 4.18
N ALA A 49 -4.80 4.23 5.09
CA ALA A 49 -5.99 4.89 5.67
C ALA A 49 -6.85 5.63 4.65
N PRO A 50 -6.31 6.32 3.61
CA PRO A 50 -7.11 6.89 2.53
C PRO A 50 -7.91 5.85 1.76
N GLU A 51 -7.30 4.73 1.38
CA GLU A 51 -7.97 3.62 0.71
C GLU A 51 -9.12 3.06 1.56
N ALA A 52 -8.90 2.89 2.87
CA ALA A 52 -9.93 2.46 3.81
C ALA A 52 -11.10 3.45 3.83
N SER A 53 -10.80 4.74 3.90
CA SER A 53 -11.82 5.79 3.90
C SER A 53 -12.67 5.76 2.63
N VAL A 54 -12.05 5.67 1.45
CA VAL A 54 -12.74 5.62 0.16
C VAL A 54 -13.58 4.35 0.03
N SER A 55 -12.98 3.17 0.26
CA SER A 55 -13.66 1.88 0.02
C SER A 55 -14.78 1.61 1.02
N ILE A 56 -14.56 1.89 2.31
CA ILE A 56 -15.61 1.71 3.33
C ILE A 56 -16.76 2.69 3.09
N ARG A 57 -16.47 3.96 2.75
CA ARG A 57 -17.51 4.92 2.40
C ARG A 57 -18.30 4.49 1.17
N ALA A 58 -17.62 4.01 0.12
CA ALA A 58 -18.25 3.51 -1.09
C ALA A 58 -19.21 2.35 -0.78
N ALA A 59 -18.81 1.41 0.08
CA ALA A 59 -19.66 0.31 0.54
C ALA A 59 -20.91 0.82 1.30
N PHE A 60 -20.78 1.83 2.16
CA PHE A 60 -21.91 2.43 2.86
C PHE A 60 -22.90 3.15 1.93
N THR A 61 -22.40 3.76 0.86
CA THR A 61 -23.23 4.51 -0.10
C THR A 61 -23.78 3.65 -1.24
N GLY A 62 -23.48 2.34 -1.24
CA GLY A 62 -23.94 1.40 -2.27
C GLY A 62 -23.12 1.44 -3.57
N ASN A 63 -22.02 2.20 -3.61
CA ASN A 63 -21.10 2.28 -4.76
C ASN A 63 -20.05 1.16 -4.69
N ASN A 64 -20.53 -0.08 -4.63
CA ASN A 64 -19.71 -1.25 -4.30
C ASN A 64 -18.58 -1.53 -5.29
N GLU A 65 -18.76 -1.18 -6.57
CA GLU A 65 -17.72 -1.31 -7.61
C GLU A 65 -16.50 -0.44 -7.32
N ILE A 66 -16.71 0.76 -6.77
CA ILE A 66 -15.63 1.67 -6.39
C ILE A 66 -14.78 1.07 -5.26
N ALA A 67 -15.42 0.40 -4.29
CA ALA A 67 -14.69 -0.21 -3.18
C ALA A 67 -13.72 -1.30 -3.68
N LEU A 68 -14.19 -2.16 -4.60
CA LEU A 68 -13.39 -3.26 -5.13
C LEU A 68 -12.28 -2.77 -6.07
N SER A 69 -12.62 -1.90 -7.03
CA SER A 69 -11.65 -1.38 -8.00
C SER A 69 -10.59 -0.49 -7.36
N ASN A 70 -10.93 0.31 -6.34
CA ASN A 70 -9.95 1.08 -5.57
C ASN A 70 -8.88 0.17 -4.95
N ILE A 71 -9.28 -0.91 -4.29
CA ILE A 71 -8.34 -1.83 -3.62
C ILE A 71 -7.50 -2.62 -4.62
N ILE A 72 -8.10 -3.16 -5.68
CA ILE A 72 -7.34 -3.90 -6.71
C ILE A 72 -6.34 -2.95 -7.40
N GLY A 73 -6.79 -1.75 -7.77
CA GLY A 73 -5.95 -0.75 -8.42
C GLY A 73 -4.78 -0.29 -7.55
N SER A 74 -5.04 0.03 -6.26
CA SER A 74 -3.99 0.39 -5.29
C SER A 74 -2.97 -0.74 -5.10
N ASN A 75 -3.43 -2.00 -5.07
CA ASN A 75 -2.53 -3.13 -4.91
C ASN A 75 -1.64 -3.36 -6.15
N ILE A 76 -2.17 -3.17 -7.36
CA ILE A 76 -1.37 -3.19 -8.60
C ILE A 76 -0.35 -2.04 -8.59
N PHE A 77 -0.78 -0.83 -8.18
CA PHE A 77 0.10 0.33 -8.06
C PHE A 77 1.23 0.08 -7.05
N ASN A 78 0.91 -0.44 -5.87
CA ASN A 78 1.90 -0.77 -4.85
C ASN A 78 2.92 -1.81 -5.35
N GLY A 79 2.46 -2.88 -5.97
CA GLY A 79 3.34 -3.93 -6.50
C GLY A 79 4.22 -3.46 -7.65
N LEU A 80 3.67 -2.71 -8.61
CA LEU A 80 4.38 -2.35 -9.82
C LEU A 80 5.06 -0.97 -9.74
N ILE A 81 4.40 0.05 -9.19
CA ILE A 81 4.98 1.41 -9.13
C ILE A 81 5.77 1.62 -7.85
N VAL A 82 5.20 1.35 -6.67
CA VAL A 82 5.90 1.64 -5.41
C VAL A 82 7.17 0.80 -5.31
N VAL A 83 7.06 -0.51 -5.44
CA VAL A 83 8.23 -1.40 -5.39
C VAL A 83 9.15 -1.17 -6.59
N GLY A 84 8.59 -0.95 -7.80
CA GLY A 84 9.35 -0.69 -9.01
C GLY A 84 10.22 0.56 -8.91
N ILE A 85 9.68 1.68 -8.43
CA ILE A 85 10.44 2.93 -8.23
C ILE A 85 11.50 2.75 -7.14
N CYS A 86 11.18 2.11 -6.01
CA CYS A 86 12.14 1.83 -4.97
C CYS A 86 13.34 1.01 -5.50
N ALA A 87 13.09 -0.05 -6.26
CA ALA A 87 14.12 -0.88 -6.86
C ALA A 87 14.93 -0.13 -7.94
N PHE A 88 14.30 0.77 -8.70
CA PHE A 88 14.97 1.61 -9.69
C PHE A 88 15.90 2.64 -9.04
N LEU A 89 15.45 3.28 -7.95
CA LEU A 89 16.24 4.28 -7.21
C LEU A 89 17.45 3.64 -6.51
N ALA A 90 17.22 2.54 -5.82
CA ALA A 90 18.25 1.81 -5.10
C ALA A 90 17.99 0.31 -5.18
N SER A 91 18.86 -0.44 -5.89
CA SER A 91 18.80 -1.90 -5.81
C SER A 91 18.97 -2.33 -4.35
N PHE A 92 18.07 -3.20 -3.87
CA PHE A 92 18.07 -3.63 -2.48
C PHE A 92 17.93 -5.14 -2.34
N LYS A 93 18.52 -5.67 -1.26
CA LYS A 93 18.35 -7.07 -0.90
C LYS A 93 16.97 -7.28 -0.30
N THR A 94 16.29 -8.32 -0.76
CA THR A 94 15.00 -8.71 -0.20
C THR A 94 15.22 -9.46 1.11
N ASP A 95 14.54 -9.03 2.18
CA ASP A 95 14.55 -9.74 3.46
C ASP A 95 14.05 -11.19 3.28
N LYS A 96 14.71 -12.12 4.00
CA LYS A 96 14.38 -13.55 3.91
C LYS A 96 12.96 -13.85 4.42
N ALA A 97 12.46 -13.08 5.39
CA ALA A 97 11.10 -13.25 5.92
C ALA A 97 10.08 -12.84 4.87
N ILE A 98 10.23 -11.65 4.26
CA ILE A 98 9.37 -11.20 3.17
C ILE A 98 9.36 -12.22 2.03
N LEU A 99 10.54 -12.66 1.58
CA LEU A 99 10.65 -13.59 0.45
C LEU A 99 9.98 -14.95 0.72
N LYS A 100 10.13 -15.48 1.94
CA LYS A 100 9.64 -16.83 2.26
C LYS A 100 8.22 -16.87 2.80
N LYS A 101 7.72 -15.77 3.35
CA LYS A 101 6.45 -15.75 4.08
C LYS A 101 5.47 -14.73 3.51
N ASP A 102 5.84 -13.45 3.44
CA ASP A 102 4.88 -12.39 3.20
C ASP A 102 4.52 -12.23 1.71
N LEU A 103 5.50 -12.33 0.79
CA LEU A 103 5.22 -12.38 -0.65
C LEU A 103 4.39 -13.61 -1.05
N PRO A 104 4.73 -14.85 -0.63
CA PRO A 104 3.86 -16.01 -0.88
C PRO A 104 2.47 -15.85 -0.26
N PHE A 105 2.37 -15.28 0.95
CA PHE A 105 1.09 -15.03 1.59
C PHE A 105 0.26 -14.01 0.82
N ASN A 106 0.86 -12.92 0.34
CA ASN A 106 0.19 -11.94 -0.53
C ASN A 106 -0.37 -12.60 -1.81
N ILE A 107 0.39 -13.50 -2.45
CA ILE A 107 -0.07 -14.26 -3.62
C ILE A 107 -1.27 -15.14 -3.26
N ILE A 108 -1.20 -15.87 -2.13
CA ILE A 108 -2.28 -16.75 -1.66
C ILE A 108 -3.54 -15.93 -1.38
N VAL A 109 -3.42 -14.79 -0.69
CA VAL A 109 -4.55 -13.90 -0.38
C VAL A 109 -5.18 -13.35 -1.65
N THR A 110 -4.37 -12.93 -2.62
CA THR A 110 -4.86 -12.46 -3.93
C THR A 110 -5.55 -13.57 -4.71
N PHE A 111 -5.03 -14.80 -4.66
CA PHE A 111 -5.65 -15.96 -5.29
C PHE A 111 -6.99 -16.35 -4.62
N ILE A 112 -7.07 -16.30 -3.29
CA ILE A 112 -8.32 -16.49 -2.54
C ILE A 112 -9.35 -15.43 -2.96
N LEU A 113 -8.94 -14.15 -3.02
CA LEU A 113 -9.82 -13.07 -3.49
C LEU A 113 -10.33 -13.39 -4.90
N LEU A 114 -9.45 -13.74 -5.84
CA LEU A 114 -9.83 -14.08 -7.22
C LEU A 114 -10.90 -15.19 -7.25
N ILE A 115 -10.75 -16.25 -6.44
CA ILE A 115 -11.75 -17.33 -6.36
C ILE A 115 -13.10 -16.79 -5.88
N MET A 116 -13.10 -15.93 -4.85
CA MET A 116 -14.31 -15.34 -4.29
C MET A 116 -15.05 -14.43 -5.29
N LEU A 117 -14.33 -13.82 -6.25
CA LEU A 117 -14.95 -12.93 -7.24
C LEU A 117 -15.70 -13.67 -8.36
N PHE A 118 -15.48 -14.98 -8.57
CA PHE A 118 -16.07 -15.70 -9.70
C PHE A 118 -17.59 -15.88 -9.64
N ASP A 119 -18.21 -15.79 -8.47
CA ASP A 119 -19.66 -15.89 -8.33
C ASP A 119 -20.40 -14.56 -8.56
N GLY A 120 -19.63 -13.49 -8.93
CA GLY A 120 -20.18 -12.17 -9.25
C GLY A 120 -20.46 -11.27 -8.05
N LYS A 121 -20.08 -11.70 -6.84
CA LYS A 121 -20.24 -10.89 -5.62
C LYS A 121 -19.20 -11.28 -4.57
N LEU A 122 -18.78 -10.33 -3.75
CA LEU A 122 -18.06 -10.60 -2.51
C LEU A 122 -19.07 -10.50 -1.35
N SER A 123 -19.43 -11.64 -0.77
CA SER A 123 -20.47 -11.74 0.23
C SER A 123 -20.01 -11.30 1.63
N ARG A 124 -20.96 -11.08 2.55
CA ARG A 124 -20.65 -10.76 3.96
C ARG A 124 -19.83 -11.85 4.67
N LEU A 125 -20.13 -13.12 4.37
CA LEU A 125 -19.40 -14.24 4.99
C LEU A 125 -17.96 -14.28 4.52
N GLU A 126 -17.71 -14.01 3.25
CA GLU A 126 -16.35 -13.91 2.70
C GLU A 126 -15.62 -12.70 3.28
N GLY A 127 -16.33 -11.57 3.46
CA GLY A 127 -15.76 -10.41 4.16
C GLY A 127 -15.32 -10.75 5.59
N ILE A 128 -16.15 -11.43 6.37
CA ILE A 128 -15.79 -11.90 7.72
C ILE A 128 -14.60 -12.86 7.67
N PHE A 129 -14.56 -13.77 6.70
CA PHE A 129 -13.45 -14.69 6.52
C PHE A 129 -12.13 -13.96 6.23
N LEU A 130 -12.14 -12.93 5.39
CA LEU A 130 -10.97 -12.09 5.12
C LEU A 130 -10.49 -11.38 6.40
N ILE A 131 -11.41 -10.82 7.21
CA ILE A 131 -11.06 -10.20 8.50
C ILE A 131 -10.43 -11.22 9.46
N LEU A 132 -10.96 -12.44 9.53
CA LEU A 132 -10.39 -13.49 10.35
C LEU A 132 -8.97 -13.86 9.91
N LEU A 133 -8.73 -13.95 8.60
CA LEU A 133 -7.38 -14.14 8.06
C LEU A 133 -6.44 -12.99 8.44
N MET A 134 -6.92 -11.74 8.46
CA MET A 134 -6.14 -10.60 8.92
C MET A 134 -5.75 -10.72 10.39
N ILE A 135 -6.68 -11.12 11.25
CA ILE A 135 -6.39 -11.34 12.69
C ILE A 135 -5.31 -12.41 12.86
N ILE A 136 -5.40 -13.51 12.12
CA ILE A 136 -4.40 -14.59 12.15
C ILE A 136 -3.04 -14.06 11.65
N TYR A 137 -3.02 -13.29 10.56
CA TYR A 137 -1.79 -12.70 10.02
C TYR A 137 -1.13 -11.76 11.02
N LEU A 138 -1.89 -10.84 11.64
CA LEU A 138 -1.37 -9.94 12.67
C LEU A 138 -0.88 -10.70 13.91
N GLY A 139 -1.61 -11.72 14.35
CA GLY A 139 -1.19 -12.60 15.46
C GLY A 139 0.16 -13.25 15.17
N ARG A 140 0.37 -13.75 13.94
CA ARG A 140 1.66 -14.29 13.49
C ARG A 140 2.75 -13.23 13.52
N MET A 141 2.49 -12.01 13.01
CA MET A 141 3.47 -10.92 13.00
C MET A 141 3.90 -10.53 14.41
N ILE A 142 2.94 -10.43 15.34
CA ILE A 142 3.22 -10.14 16.75
C ILE A 142 4.06 -11.27 17.38
N TYR A 143 3.70 -12.53 17.11
CA TYR A 143 4.46 -13.68 17.61
C TYR A 143 5.90 -13.66 17.09
N GLU A 144 6.11 -13.41 15.79
CA GLU A 144 7.44 -13.28 15.19
C GLU A 144 8.24 -12.13 15.80
N ALA A 145 7.59 -10.99 16.05
CA ALA A 145 8.21 -9.83 16.71
C ALA A 145 8.73 -10.19 18.12
N ILE A 146 7.96 -10.97 18.89
CA ILE A 146 8.34 -11.39 20.24
C ILE A 146 9.47 -12.44 20.21
N CYS A 147 9.38 -13.42 19.29
CA CYS A 147 10.31 -14.55 19.26
C CYS A 147 11.66 -14.23 18.60
N HIS A 148 11.72 -13.24 17.72
CA HIS A 148 12.92 -12.91 16.94
C HIS A 148 13.47 -11.52 17.28
N GLN A 149 13.56 -11.18 18.57
CA GLN A 149 14.21 -9.95 19.00
C GLN A 149 15.66 -9.95 18.54
N GLN A 150 16.06 -8.88 17.85
CA GLN A 150 17.43 -8.69 17.40
C GLN A 150 18.23 -7.96 18.48
N ASN A 151 19.41 -8.44 18.79
CA ASN A 151 20.40 -7.68 19.56
C ASN A 151 21.03 -6.66 18.60
N GLU A 152 20.38 -5.54 18.35
CA GLU A 152 20.99 -4.44 17.62
C GLU A 152 21.85 -3.59 18.54
N ASP A 153 23.00 -3.14 17.99
CA ASP A 153 23.96 -2.27 18.65
C ASP A 153 23.31 -0.97 19.14
N ASN A 154 23.87 -0.44 20.25
CA ASN A 154 23.49 0.78 20.97
C ASN A 154 23.51 2.06 20.09
N THR A 155 22.72 2.12 19.03
CA THR A 155 22.44 3.38 18.34
C THR A 155 21.48 4.21 19.20
N LYS A 156 21.77 5.51 19.35
CA LYS A 156 20.91 6.45 20.09
C LYS A 156 19.48 6.39 19.51
N THR A 157 18.57 5.80 20.25
CA THR A 157 17.14 5.78 19.92
C THR A 157 16.45 6.94 20.62
N HIS A 158 15.49 7.57 19.95
CA HIS A 158 14.57 8.47 20.64
C HIS A 158 13.75 7.71 21.69
N SER A 159 13.21 8.43 22.66
CA SER A 159 12.32 7.81 23.65
C SER A 159 11.09 7.19 22.93
N LEU A 160 10.48 6.18 23.53
CA LEU A 160 9.26 5.58 23.01
C LEU A 160 8.18 6.63 22.76
N LEU A 161 8.00 7.56 23.67
CA LEU A 161 7.02 8.65 23.54
C LEU A 161 7.30 9.52 22.31
N THR A 162 8.57 9.89 22.08
CA THR A 162 8.97 10.68 20.88
C THR A 162 8.73 9.88 19.60
N SER A 163 9.02 8.57 19.58
CA SER A 163 8.78 7.72 18.42
C SER A 163 7.27 7.64 18.10
N ILE A 164 6.43 7.44 19.12
CA ILE A 164 4.96 7.44 18.95
C ILE A 164 4.46 8.81 18.46
N LEU A 165 4.96 9.90 19.03
CA LEU A 165 4.58 11.24 18.60
C LEU A 165 4.95 11.49 17.13
N PHE A 166 6.14 11.07 16.70
CA PHE A 166 6.58 11.18 15.31
C PHE A 166 5.71 10.34 14.37
N ILE A 167 5.31 9.12 14.78
CA ILE A 167 4.38 8.30 14.01
C ILE A 167 3.04 8.99 13.87
N VAL A 168 2.43 9.46 14.96
CA VAL A 168 1.09 10.07 14.95
C VAL A 168 1.07 11.38 14.17
N LEU A 169 2.02 12.29 14.43
CA LEU A 169 2.10 13.57 13.72
C LEU A 169 2.49 13.38 12.25
N GLY A 170 3.46 12.48 12.01
CA GLY A 170 3.87 12.14 10.65
C GLY A 170 2.72 11.59 9.83
N LEU A 171 1.97 10.63 10.38
CA LEU A 171 0.80 10.04 9.72
C LEU A 171 -0.29 11.08 9.47
N ALA A 172 -0.59 11.94 10.45
CA ALA A 172 -1.56 13.02 10.26
C ALA A 172 -1.15 13.95 9.11
N PHE A 173 0.12 14.35 9.03
CA PHE A 173 0.62 15.19 7.93
C PHE A 173 0.63 14.45 6.59
N VAL A 174 0.91 13.16 6.56
CA VAL A 174 0.85 12.32 5.34
C VAL A 174 -0.58 12.28 4.80
N ILE A 175 -1.57 11.99 5.65
CA ILE A 175 -2.98 11.93 5.25
C ILE A 175 -3.48 13.30 4.79
N LEU A 176 -3.28 14.35 5.59
CA LEU A 176 -3.72 15.70 5.25
C LEU A 176 -3.03 16.24 4.00
N GLY A 177 -1.71 16.01 3.87
CA GLY A 177 -0.94 16.40 2.70
C GLY A 177 -1.37 15.66 1.44
N GLY A 178 -1.60 14.35 1.52
CA GLY A 178 -2.09 13.53 0.42
C GLY A 178 -3.47 13.98 -0.05
N GLN A 179 -4.43 14.17 0.85
CA GLN A 179 -5.77 14.68 0.53
C GLN A 179 -5.70 16.04 -0.12
N GLN A 180 -4.91 16.98 0.44
CA GLN A 180 -4.74 18.33 -0.12
C GLN A 180 -4.18 18.29 -1.54
N ILE A 181 -3.21 17.40 -1.82
CA ILE A 181 -2.65 17.23 -3.17
C ILE A 181 -3.73 16.75 -4.13
N VAL A 182 -4.50 15.73 -3.78
CA VAL A 182 -5.57 15.18 -4.62
C VAL A 182 -6.64 16.25 -4.90
N ASP A 183 -7.14 16.92 -3.88
CA ASP A 183 -8.19 17.93 -4.01
C ASP A 183 -7.77 19.05 -4.95
N GLN A 184 -6.55 19.60 -4.73
CA GLN A 184 -6.07 20.69 -5.58
C GLN A 184 -5.73 20.25 -7.00
N ALA A 185 -5.18 19.03 -7.18
CA ALA A 185 -4.91 18.48 -8.49
C ALA A 185 -6.22 18.27 -9.29
N CYS A 186 -7.28 17.80 -8.64
CA CYS A 186 -8.61 17.67 -9.25
C CYS A 186 -9.18 19.02 -9.68
N ILE A 187 -9.08 20.06 -8.83
CA ILE A 187 -9.56 21.42 -9.15
C ILE A 187 -8.79 21.98 -10.36
N ILE A 188 -7.46 21.85 -10.35
CA ILE A 188 -6.62 22.33 -11.46
C ILE A 188 -6.97 21.59 -12.75
N ALA A 189 -7.14 20.27 -12.72
CA ALA A 189 -7.48 19.46 -13.87
C ALA A 189 -8.86 19.87 -14.46
N ARG A 190 -9.87 20.10 -13.59
CA ARG A 190 -11.18 20.64 -14.01
C ARG A 190 -11.07 21.98 -14.70
N ASN A 191 -10.29 22.90 -14.15
CA ASN A 191 -10.05 24.22 -14.70
C ASN A 191 -9.35 24.16 -16.08
N LEU A 192 -8.59 23.10 -16.34
CA LEU A 192 -7.96 22.81 -17.63
C LEU A 192 -8.87 22.06 -18.61
N GLY A 193 -10.13 21.78 -18.25
CA GLY A 193 -11.10 21.10 -19.09
C GLY A 193 -10.95 19.57 -19.15
N VAL A 194 -10.23 18.97 -18.19
CA VAL A 194 -10.08 17.51 -18.09
C VAL A 194 -11.40 16.89 -17.61
N SER A 195 -11.84 15.79 -18.23
CA SER A 195 -13.09 15.14 -17.88
C SER A 195 -13.08 14.52 -16.48
N GLU A 196 -14.24 14.52 -15.79
CA GLU A 196 -14.38 13.91 -14.46
C GLU A 196 -14.00 12.43 -14.45
N ASN A 197 -14.30 11.70 -15.52
CA ASN A 197 -13.93 10.30 -15.65
C ASN A 197 -12.41 10.12 -15.67
N PHE A 198 -11.70 10.96 -16.42
CA PHE A 198 -10.23 10.92 -16.47
C PHE A 198 -9.62 11.29 -15.12
N ILE A 199 -10.17 12.31 -14.43
CA ILE A 199 -9.73 12.73 -13.10
C ILE A 199 -9.87 11.56 -12.10
N GLY A 200 -11.02 10.89 -12.09
CA GLY A 200 -11.29 9.75 -11.22
C GLY A 200 -10.35 8.56 -11.48
N LEU A 201 -10.17 8.19 -12.74
CA LEU A 201 -9.34 7.06 -13.14
C LEU A 201 -7.83 7.28 -12.94
N THR A 202 -7.38 8.54 -12.86
CA THR A 202 -5.96 8.87 -12.75
C THR A 202 -5.62 9.57 -11.44
N ILE A 203 -6.04 10.82 -11.28
CA ILE A 203 -5.61 11.67 -10.16
C ILE A 203 -6.08 11.09 -8.81
N VAL A 204 -7.34 10.68 -8.72
CA VAL A 204 -7.88 10.14 -7.47
C VAL A 204 -7.29 8.76 -7.21
N ALA A 205 -7.23 7.88 -8.20
CA ALA A 205 -6.71 6.52 -8.03
C ALA A 205 -5.23 6.49 -7.63
N ILE A 206 -4.40 7.32 -8.26
CA ILE A 206 -2.98 7.45 -7.89
C ILE A 206 -2.84 8.17 -6.54
N GLY A 207 -3.71 9.15 -6.30
CA GLY A 207 -3.63 10.04 -5.15
C GLY A 207 -3.82 9.35 -3.80
N THR A 208 -4.69 8.35 -3.71
CA THR A 208 -4.87 7.56 -2.49
C THR A 208 -3.60 6.78 -2.13
N SER A 209 -2.86 6.30 -3.13
CA SER A 209 -1.62 5.53 -2.94
C SER A 209 -0.34 6.40 -2.93
N LEU A 210 -0.45 7.74 -2.96
CA LEU A 210 0.69 8.64 -2.78
C LEU A 210 1.40 8.47 -1.42
N PRO A 211 0.69 8.28 -0.30
CA PRO A 211 1.31 7.99 0.99
C PRO A 211 2.25 6.80 0.93
N GLU A 212 1.81 5.68 0.34
CA GLU A 212 2.62 4.47 0.18
C GLU A 212 3.86 4.74 -0.66
N LEU A 213 3.70 5.42 -1.79
CA LEU A 213 4.78 5.73 -2.72
C LEU A 213 5.84 6.59 -2.04
N VAL A 214 5.44 7.73 -1.47
CA VAL A 214 6.40 8.68 -0.88
C VAL A 214 7.07 8.08 0.35
N THR A 215 6.31 7.36 1.21
CA THR A 215 6.86 6.67 2.39
C THR A 215 7.91 5.63 1.99
N SER A 216 7.62 4.81 0.98
CA SER A 216 8.55 3.77 0.51
C SER A 216 9.79 4.38 -0.15
N ILE A 217 9.65 5.48 -0.92
CA ILE A 217 10.79 6.20 -1.50
C ILE A 217 11.69 6.78 -0.40
N VAL A 218 11.13 7.43 0.61
CA VAL A 218 11.89 8.03 1.71
C VAL A 218 12.58 6.94 2.53
N ALA A 219 11.89 5.85 2.86
CA ALA A 219 12.48 4.70 3.54
C ALA A 219 13.65 4.10 2.74
N THR A 220 13.48 3.92 1.42
CA THR A 220 14.55 3.44 0.53
C THR A 220 15.76 4.37 0.53
N LYS A 221 15.55 5.69 0.45
CA LYS A 221 16.64 6.68 0.50
C LYS A 221 17.36 6.71 1.85
N LYS A 222 16.66 6.39 2.94
CA LYS A 222 17.26 6.25 4.28
C LYS A 222 17.96 4.89 4.50
N GLY A 223 17.97 4.01 3.49
CA GLY A 223 18.56 2.67 3.60
C GLY A 223 17.68 1.62 4.25
N GLU A 224 16.42 1.98 4.60
CA GLU A 224 15.44 1.13 5.26
C GLU A 224 14.58 0.36 4.23
N SER A 225 15.26 -0.40 3.35
CA SER A 225 14.58 -1.14 2.27
C SER A 225 13.59 -2.19 2.79
N GLY A 226 13.83 -2.75 3.97
CA GLY A 226 12.91 -3.66 4.63
C GLY A 226 11.59 -2.98 4.97
N LEU A 227 11.65 -1.75 5.49
CA LEU A 227 10.46 -0.95 5.79
C LEU A 227 9.71 -0.56 4.50
N ALA A 228 10.43 -0.18 3.43
CA ALA A 228 9.83 0.19 2.15
C ALA A 228 9.07 -0.97 1.50
N LEU A 229 9.71 -2.14 1.40
CA LEU A 229 9.08 -3.34 0.83
C LEU A 229 7.96 -3.87 1.74
N GLY A 230 8.18 -3.82 3.06
CA GLY A 230 7.18 -4.16 4.06
C GLY A 230 5.94 -3.29 3.94
N ASN A 231 6.10 -1.97 3.74
CA ASN A 231 5.00 -1.05 3.51
C ASN A 231 4.17 -1.49 2.28
N ALA A 232 4.78 -1.64 1.11
CA ALA A 232 4.06 -1.99 -0.12
C ALA A 232 3.33 -3.34 -0.03
N ILE A 233 3.99 -4.39 0.48
CA ILE A 233 3.39 -5.73 0.60
C ILE A 233 2.37 -5.79 1.73
N GLY A 234 2.66 -5.13 2.85
CA GLY A 234 1.73 -5.03 3.99
C GLY A 234 0.46 -4.28 3.62
N SER A 235 0.56 -3.17 2.87
CA SER A 235 -0.59 -2.45 2.34
C SER A 235 -1.45 -3.34 1.45
N ASN A 236 -0.84 -4.14 0.56
CA ASN A 236 -1.59 -5.06 -0.29
C ASN A 236 -2.37 -6.10 0.52
N ILE A 237 -1.73 -6.70 1.53
CA ILE A 237 -2.38 -7.67 2.43
C ILE A 237 -3.48 -6.99 3.25
N PHE A 238 -3.22 -5.81 3.82
CA PHE A 238 -4.18 -5.05 4.60
C PHE A 238 -5.39 -4.62 3.77
N ASN A 239 -5.16 -4.15 2.56
CA ASN A 239 -6.19 -3.73 1.62
C ASN A 239 -7.16 -4.88 1.31
N ILE A 240 -6.66 -6.07 0.99
CA ILE A 240 -7.50 -7.23 0.68
C ILE A 240 -8.17 -7.75 1.95
N LEU A 241 -7.41 -8.04 3.00
CA LEU A 241 -7.94 -8.76 4.15
C LEU A 241 -8.79 -7.87 5.05
N PHE A 242 -8.38 -6.63 5.29
CA PHE A 242 -9.08 -5.74 6.20
C PHE A 242 -10.05 -4.81 5.49
N ILE A 243 -9.59 -4.06 4.48
CA ILE A 243 -10.44 -3.03 3.87
C ILE A 243 -11.57 -3.68 3.05
N LEU A 244 -11.26 -4.61 2.14
CA LEU A 244 -12.33 -5.36 1.43
C LEU A 244 -13.14 -6.23 2.39
N GLY A 245 -12.50 -6.85 3.38
CA GLY A 245 -13.18 -7.61 4.42
C GLY A 245 -14.23 -6.79 5.15
N CYS A 246 -13.87 -5.59 5.62
CA CYS A 246 -14.80 -4.66 6.26
C CYS A 246 -15.89 -4.18 5.29
N SER A 247 -15.51 -3.77 4.09
CA SER A 247 -16.43 -3.27 3.08
C SER A 247 -17.48 -4.31 2.72
N ALA A 248 -17.09 -5.55 2.45
CA ALA A 248 -17.99 -6.66 2.10
C ALA A 248 -18.88 -7.10 3.29
N THR A 249 -18.36 -7.03 4.52
CA THR A 249 -19.14 -7.31 5.74
C THR A 249 -20.24 -6.29 5.95
N LEU A 250 -19.97 -5.02 5.68
CA LEU A 250 -20.94 -3.92 5.78
C LEU A 250 -21.98 -4.01 4.66
N SER A 251 -21.54 -4.15 3.42
CA SER A 251 -22.37 -4.27 2.23
C SER A 251 -21.75 -5.25 1.24
N PRO A 252 -22.46 -6.32 0.81
CA PRO A 252 -21.93 -7.23 -0.21
C PRO A 252 -21.51 -6.45 -1.46
N LEU A 253 -20.29 -6.70 -1.95
CA LEU A 253 -19.76 -5.98 -3.10
C LEU A 253 -20.15 -6.70 -4.39
N THR A 254 -20.75 -5.98 -5.33
CA THR A 254 -20.99 -6.47 -6.70
C THR A 254 -19.66 -6.53 -7.47
N VAL A 255 -19.49 -7.58 -8.24
CA VAL A 255 -18.29 -7.84 -9.05
C VAL A 255 -18.66 -7.74 -10.51
N ILE A 256 -17.96 -6.90 -11.25
CA ILE A 256 -18.04 -6.80 -12.71
C ILE A 256 -16.91 -7.61 -13.36
N ASN A 257 -17.06 -7.98 -14.62
CA ASN A 257 -16.04 -8.77 -15.34
C ASN A 257 -14.67 -8.08 -15.37
N GLU A 258 -14.67 -6.77 -15.47
CA GLU A 258 -13.47 -5.93 -15.44
C GLU A 258 -12.67 -6.11 -14.13
N SER A 259 -13.38 -6.20 -12.99
CA SER A 259 -12.73 -6.44 -11.68
C SER A 259 -12.06 -7.81 -11.60
N ILE A 260 -12.62 -8.83 -12.26
CA ILE A 260 -12.01 -10.16 -12.32
C ILE A 260 -10.71 -10.09 -13.15
N ILE A 261 -10.74 -9.41 -14.29
CA ILE A 261 -9.55 -9.22 -15.13
C ILE A 261 -8.46 -8.47 -14.36
N ASP A 262 -8.82 -7.38 -13.67
CA ASP A 262 -7.89 -6.61 -12.84
C ASP A 262 -7.30 -7.45 -11.71
N CYS A 263 -8.11 -8.31 -11.08
CA CYS A 263 -7.63 -9.23 -10.05
C CYS A 263 -6.67 -10.30 -10.61
N ILE A 264 -6.88 -10.77 -11.84
CA ILE A 264 -5.93 -11.65 -12.55
C ILE A 264 -4.62 -10.91 -12.81
N ILE A 265 -4.67 -9.65 -13.27
CA ILE A 265 -3.48 -8.81 -13.47
C ILE A 265 -2.75 -8.59 -12.14
N LEU A 266 -3.47 -8.34 -11.05
CA LEU A 266 -2.91 -8.24 -9.71
C LEU A 266 -2.20 -9.53 -9.29
N LEU A 267 -2.82 -10.68 -9.52
CA LEU A 267 -2.21 -11.98 -9.19
C LEU A 267 -0.93 -12.22 -10.01
N VAL A 268 -0.97 -11.96 -11.31
CA VAL A 268 0.20 -12.10 -12.20
C VAL A 268 1.31 -11.15 -11.77
N SER A 269 0.99 -9.88 -11.47
CA SER A 269 1.98 -8.90 -11.00
C SER A 269 2.60 -9.30 -9.65
N SER A 270 1.80 -9.86 -8.72
CA SER A 270 2.30 -10.38 -7.44
C SER A 270 3.26 -11.57 -7.61
N ILE A 271 2.94 -12.47 -8.55
CA ILE A 271 3.82 -13.60 -8.91
C ILE A 271 5.12 -13.10 -9.54
N LEU A 272 5.05 -12.16 -10.48
CA LEU A 272 6.23 -11.56 -11.10
C LEU A 272 7.12 -10.87 -10.08
N LEU A 273 6.54 -10.10 -9.17
CA LEU A 273 7.26 -9.46 -8.08
C LEU A 273 8.00 -10.48 -7.19
N TYR A 274 7.33 -11.58 -6.86
CA TYR A 274 7.95 -12.69 -6.12
C TYR A 274 9.13 -13.31 -6.89
N LEU A 275 8.97 -13.54 -8.19
CA LEU A 275 10.04 -14.10 -9.03
C LEU A 275 11.25 -13.17 -9.09
N PHE A 276 11.04 -11.86 -9.28
CA PHE A 276 12.10 -10.86 -9.27
C PHE A 276 12.79 -10.80 -7.91
N ALA A 277 12.03 -10.71 -6.83
CA ALA A 277 12.59 -10.70 -5.48
C ALA A 277 13.38 -11.98 -5.13
N LYS A 278 13.01 -13.13 -5.74
CA LYS A 278 13.69 -14.41 -5.56
C LYS A 278 15.01 -14.47 -6.34
N THR A 279 15.09 -13.79 -7.49
CA THR A 279 16.30 -13.73 -8.31
C THR A 279 17.41 -13.00 -7.54
N ASN A 280 18.49 -13.71 -7.24
CA ASN A 280 19.62 -13.20 -6.41
C ASN A 280 19.23 -12.68 -5.01
N LYS A 281 18.01 -12.94 -4.52
CA LYS A 281 17.44 -12.42 -3.26
C LYS A 281 17.54 -10.89 -3.18
N SER A 282 17.37 -10.23 -4.30
CA SER A 282 17.45 -8.77 -4.44
C SER A 282 16.56 -8.33 -5.60
N MET A 283 16.09 -7.11 -5.53
CA MET A 283 15.49 -6.42 -6.67
C MET A 283 16.47 -5.41 -7.23
N ASN A 284 16.68 -5.46 -8.53
CA ASN A 284 17.60 -4.60 -9.24
C ASN A 284 16.87 -3.52 -10.07
N ARG A 285 17.64 -2.54 -10.59
CA ARG A 285 17.08 -1.42 -11.35
C ARG A 285 16.34 -1.86 -12.62
N LYS A 286 16.77 -2.95 -13.28
CA LYS A 286 16.11 -3.43 -14.50
C LYS A 286 14.74 -4.03 -14.20
N GLU A 287 14.67 -4.81 -13.11
CA GLU A 287 13.39 -5.37 -12.63
C GLU A 287 12.44 -4.25 -12.17
N GLY A 288 12.96 -3.22 -11.49
CA GLY A 288 12.20 -2.04 -11.12
C GLY A 288 11.64 -1.29 -12.34
N LEU A 289 12.48 -1.06 -13.36
CA LEU A 289 12.04 -0.44 -14.61
C LEU A 289 10.97 -1.27 -15.32
N LEU A 290 11.13 -2.60 -15.35
CA LEU A 290 10.13 -3.50 -15.95
C LEU A 290 8.79 -3.42 -15.22
N CYS A 291 8.78 -3.37 -13.87
CA CYS A 291 7.56 -3.16 -13.11
C CYS A 291 6.86 -1.84 -13.49
N ILE A 292 7.60 -0.74 -13.59
CA ILE A 292 7.05 0.56 -14.00
C ILE A 292 6.46 0.48 -15.41
N LEU A 293 7.14 -0.15 -16.36
CA LEU A 293 6.65 -0.33 -17.73
C LEU A 293 5.37 -1.16 -17.79
N LEU A 294 5.29 -2.23 -16.98
CA LEU A 294 4.07 -3.06 -16.89
C LEU A 294 2.89 -2.26 -16.34
N TYR A 295 3.11 -1.37 -15.36
CA TYR A 295 2.05 -0.49 -14.89
C TYR A 295 1.58 0.51 -15.96
N ILE A 296 2.50 1.08 -16.73
CA ILE A 296 2.15 1.98 -17.86
C ILE A 296 1.29 1.24 -18.87
N ILE A 297 1.64 -0.01 -19.22
CA ILE A 297 0.85 -0.86 -20.11
C ILE A 297 -0.54 -1.13 -19.53
N TYR A 298 -0.61 -1.46 -18.23
CA TYR A 298 -1.89 -1.64 -17.53
C TYR A 298 -2.75 -0.37 -17.56
N THR A 299 -2.14 0.79 -17.29
CA THR A 299 -2.85 2.08 -17.35
C THR A 299 -3.36 2.36 -18.78
N ALA A 300 -2.55 2.11 -19.80
CA ALA A 300 -2.99 2.23 -21.19
C ALA A 300 -4.18 1.30 -21.52
N TYR A 301 -4.14 0.06 -21.01
CA TYR A 301 -5.27 -0.87 -21.13
C TYR A 301 -6.55 -0.31 -20.50
N LEU A 302 -6.47 0.35 -19.31
CA LEU A 302 -7.63 0.95 -18.65
C LEU A 302 -8.31 2.06 -19.49
N PHE A 303 -7.58 2.74 -20.38
CA PHE A 303 -8.15 3.76 -21.25
C PHE A 303 -8.81 3.21 -22.54
N ILE A 304 -8.56 1.95 -22.87
CA ILE A 304 -9.05 1.34 -24.11
C ILE A 304 -10.31 0.47 -23.87
N ARG A 305 -10.50 -0.01 -22.64
CA ARG A 305 -11.61 -0.91 -22.25
C ARG A 305 -12.96 -0.20 -22.02
#